data_c8b4a8df4e24b4f304d928c6ef73a132
#
_entry.id   c8b4a8df4e24b4f304d928c6ef73a132
#
_cell.length_a   1.000
_cell.length_b   1.000
_cell.length_c   1.000
_cell.angle_alpha   90.00
_cell.angle_beta   90.00
_cell.angle_gamma   90.00
#
_symmetry.space_group_name_H-M   'P 1'
#
loop_
_entity.id
_entity.type
_entity.pdbx_description
1 polymer ?
#
loop_
_entity_poly.entity_id
_entity_poly.type
_entity_poly.pdbx_seq_one_letter_code
_entity_poly.pdbx_strand_id
1 'polypeptide(L)'
;MLKKTMIRETPVAMIGVGKLGQSCAEVMAETYPVVGYDVSPRDPRNFNMVKTVEQAVIFADIIFIAAPTPHDPAYDGRYPTAHLPNKDFDYTIVKNILAEVNKYSDRSKLVVLISTVLPGTVRRELEPLITNARFVYNPYLI
;
A
#
# COMPACT_ATOMS: atom_id res chain seq x y z
N MET A 1 33.04 14.80 -6.66
CA MET A 1 31.89 15.66 -6.98
C MET A 1 30.62 14.85 -6.76
N LEU A 2 29.93 15.03 -5.64
CA LEU A 2 28.67 14.35 -5.35
C LEU A 2 27.63 14.84 -6.37
N LYS A 3 27.10 13.94 -7.22
CA LYS A 3 25.95 14.24 -8.06
C LYS A 3 24.79 14.62 -7.14
N LYS A 4 24.40 15.89 -7.16
CA LYS A 4 23.17 16.36 -6.54
C LYS A 4 22.03 15.56 -7.18
N THR A 5 21.50 14.56 -6.48
CA THR A 5 20.37 13.77 -6.95
C THR A 5 19.22 14.74 -7.11
N MET A 6 18.77 14.97 -8.33
CA MET A 6 17.61 15.83 -8.59
C MET A 6 16.38 15.11 -8.03
N ILE A 7 15.80 15.68 -6.97
CA ILE A 7 14.51 15.22 -6.43
C ILE A 7 13.47 15.42 -7.54
N ARG A 8 12.80 14.36 -7.92
CA ARG A 8 11.70 14.42 -8.89
C ARG A 8 10.47 15.05 -8.23
N GLU A 9 9.71 15.83 -8.99
CA GLU A 9 8.56 16.58 -8.45
C GLU A 9 7.32 15.72 -8.19
N THR A 10 7.32 14.44 -8.50
CA THR A 10 6.17 13.55 -8.29
C THR A 10 6.04 13.15 -6.83
N PRO A 11 5.07 13.68 -6.07
CA PRO A 11 4.88 13.32 -4.67
C PRO A 11 4.26 11.92 -4.53
N VAL A 12 4.74 11.18 -3.56
CA VAL A 12 4.38 9.78 -3.30
C VAL A 12 3.87 9.62 -1.87
N ALA A 13 2.84 8.81 -1.68
CA ALA A 13 2.40 8.37 -0.36
C ALA A 13 2.55 6.86 -0.20
N MET A 14 2.95 6.42 0.99
CA MET A 14 2.94 5.03 1.42
C MET A 14 1.91 4.85 2.52
N ILE A 15 0.85 4.10 2.26
CA ILE A 15 -0.17 3.71 3.25
C ILE A 15 0.12 2.28 3.69
N GLY A 16 0.43 2.14 4.99
CA GLY A 16 1.00 0.91 5.55
C GLY A 16 2.53 1.00 5.58
N VAL A 17 3.07 1.57 6.67
CA VAL A 17 4.52 1.77 6.87
C VAL A 17 5.04 0.68 7.82
N GLY A 18 4.69 -0.57 7.52
CA GLY A 18 5.26 -1.75 8.16
C GLY A 18 6.65 -2.07 7.61
N LYS A 19 7.18 -3.24 7.95
CA LYS A 19 8.54 -3.66 7.55
C LYS A 19 8.80 -3.46 6.04
N LEU A 20 7.88 -3.89 5.19
CA LEU A 20 8.01 -3.79 3.74
C LEU A 20 7.74 -2.37 3.24
N GLY A 21 6.64 -1.76 3.68
CA GLY A 21 6.24 -0.42 3.26
C GLY A 21 7.26 0.64 3.65
N GLN A 22 7.85 0.56 4.85
CA GLN A 22 8.88 1.48 5.29
C GLN A 22 10.13 1.39 4.41
N SER A 23 10.66 0.19 4.18
CA SER A 23 11.86 0.00 3.35
C SER A 23 11.65 0.52 1.92
N CYS A 24 10.50 0.26 1.34
CA CYS A 24 10.15 0.74 0.01
C CYS A 24 10.04 2.28 -0.03
N ALA A 25 9.35 2.88 0.93
CA ALA A 25 9.18 4.32 1.03
C ALA A 25 10.53 5.04 1.26
N GLU A 26 11.41 4.48 2.08
CA GLU A 26 12.75 5.04 2.31
C GLU A 26 13.61 5.07 1.06
N VAL A 27 13.55 4.01 0.23
CA VAL A 27 14.24 3.99 -1.07
C VAL A 27 13.63 5.02 -2.03
N MET A 28 12.30 5.12 -2.09
CA MET A 28 11.65 6.14 -2.92
C MET A 28 11.99 7.56 -2.47
N ALA A 29 12.12 7.80 -1.17
CA ALA A 29 12.43 9.11 -0.60
C ALA A 29 13.85 9.62 -0.92
N GLU A 30 14.72 8.77 -1.45
CA GLU A 30 16.01 9.21 -1.99
C GLU A 30 15.86 10.04 -3.29
N THR A 31 14.72 9.93 -3.96
CA THR A 31 14.49 10.54 -5.28
C THR A 31 13.20 11.37 -5.34
N TYR A 32 12.17 11.01 -4.58
CA TYR A 32 10.85 11.62 -4.62
C TYR A 32 10.47 12.24 -3.27
N PRO A 33 9.59 13.27 -3.25
CA PRO A 33 8.93 13.68 -2.02
C PRO A 33 8.01 12.55 -1.55
N VAL A 34 8.21 12.05 -0.33
CA VAL A 34 7.43 10.93 0.22
C VAL A 34 6.78 11.32 1.56
N VAL A 35 5.54 10.89 1.76
CA VAL A 35 4.89 10.85 3.06
C VAL A 35 4.40 9.44 3.36
N GLY A 36 4.29 9.10 4.63
CA GLY A 36 3.75 7.82 5.09
C GLY A 36 2.53 7.99 5.99
N TYR A 37 1.65 7.00 5.96
CA TYR A 37 0.57 6.84 6.92
C TYR A 37 0.54 5.40 7.45
N ASP A 38 0.40 5.25 8.75
CA ASP A 38 0.21 3.96 9.42
C ASP A 38 -0.66 4.17 10.66
N VAL A 39 -1.44 3.17 11.03
CA VAL A 39 -2.24 3.18 12.27
C VAL A 39 -1.38 3.10 13.53
N SER A 40 -0.16 2.56 13.40
CA SER A 40 0.83 2.48 14.47
C SER A 40 1.88 3.57 14.31
N PRO A 41 2.46 4.10 15.41
CA PRO A 41 3.59 5.02 15.34
C PRO A 41 4.76 4.41 14.56
N ARG A 42 5.35 5.20 13.64
CA ARG A 42 6.52 4.83 12.84
C ARG A 42 7.54 5.95 12.87
N ASP A 43 8.81 5.57 12.78
CA ASP A 43 9.95 6.50 12.76
C ASP A 43 10.85 6.22 11.53
N PRO A 44 10.42 6.65 10.34
CA PRO A 44 11.22 6.47 9.12
C PRO A 44 12.43 7.41 9.08
N ARG A 45 13.50 7.00 8.38
CA ARG A 45 14.78 7.73 8.33
C ARG A 45 14.73 9.03 7.52
N ASN A 46 13.96 9.08 6.44
CA ASN A 46 14.10 10.12 5.41
C ASN A 46 12.79 10.60 4.79
N PHE A 47 11.66 10.32 5.41
CA PHE A 47 10.36 10.90 5.03
C PHE A 47 9.50 11.17 6.25
N ASN A 48 8.43 11.94 6.10
CA ASN A 48 7.55 12.33 7.19
C ASN A 48 6.29 11.46 7.25
N MET A 49 5.80 11.20 8.46
CA MET A 49 4.50 10.59 8.69
C MET A 49 3.41 11.66 8.74
N VAL A 50 2.28 11.37 8.10
CA VAL A 50 1.04 12.16 8.22
C VAL A 50 0.05 11.47 9.16
N LYS A 51 -0.96 12.21 9.62
CA LYS A 51 -1.88 11.74 10.66
C LYS A 51 -3.12 11.01 10.12
N THR A 52 -3.45 11.21 8.85
CA THR A 52 -4.67 10.66 8.24
C THR A 52 -4.40 10.18 6.81
N VAL A 53 -5.22 9.23 6.34
CA VAL A 53 -5.23 8.80 4.93
C VAL A 53 -5.53 9.97 4.01
N GLU A 54 -6.46 10.86 4.39
CA GLU A 54 -6.79 12.07 3.65
C GLU A 54 -5.55 12.93 3.36
N GLN A 55 -4.72 13.19 4.39
CA GLN A 55 -3.50 13.97 4.22
C GLN A 55 -2.51 13.31 3.26
N ALA A 56 -2.37 11.99 3.34
CA ALA A 56 -1.52 11.23 2.44
C ALA A 56 -2.01 11.32 0.98
N VAL A 57 -3.31 11.14 0.76
CA VAL A 57 -3.92 11.18 -0.58
C VAL A 57 -3.88 12.59 -1.18
N ILE A 58 -4.15 13.63 -0.40
CA ILE A 58 -4.08 15.03 -0.89
C ILE A 58 -2.65 15.39 -1.28
N PHE A 59 -1.65 14.95 -0.53
CA PHE A 59 -0.24 15.23 -0.82
C PHE A 59 0.24 14.56 -2.12
N ALA A 60 -0.17 13.31 -2.39
CA ALA A 60 0.49 12.46 -3.36
C ALA A 60 -0.21 12.39 -4.73
N ASP A 61 0.57 12.23 -5.78
CA ASP A 61 0.09 11.84 -7.12
C ASP A 61 0.06 10.32 -7.28
N ILE A 62 0.97 9.61 -6.60
CA ILE A 62 1.04 8.15 -6.57
C ILE A 62 0.89 7.66 -5.13
N ILE A 63 -0.11 6.83 -4.87
CA ILE A 63 -0.43 6.30 -3.56
C ILE A 63 -0.18 4.80 -3.54
N PHE A 64 0.85 4.35 -2.83
CA PHE A 64 1.12 2.94 -2.59
C PHE A 64 0.38 2.44 -1.35
N ILE A 65 -0.19 1.24 -1.44
CA ILE A 65 -0.88 0.58 -0.33
C ILE A 65 -0.18 -0.73 -0.02
N ALA A 66 0.38 -0.82 1.20
CA ALA A 66 1.10 -1.97 1.75
C ALA A 66 0.45 -2.45 3.06
N ALA A 67 -0.86 -2.58 3.06
CA ALA A 67 -1.63 -3.02 4.22
C ALA A 67 -1.59 -4.55 4.38
N PRO A 68 -1.70 -5.08 5.61
CA PRO A 68 -1.71 -6.52 5.83
C PRO A 68 -2.96 -7.18 5.24
N THR A 69 -2.77 -8.40 4.74
CA THR A 69 -3.82 -9.32 4.29
C THR A 69 -3.68 -10.62 5.10
N PRO A 70 -4.16 -10.65 6.36
CA PRO A 70 -3.92 -11.79 7.24
C PRO A 70 -4.58 -13.06 6.72
N HIS A 71 -3.89 -14.18 6.94
CA HIS A 71 -4.41 -15.52 6.69
C HIS A 71 -4.93 -16.15 7.99
N ASP A 72 -5.77 -17.18 7.87
CA ASP A 72 -6.21 -17.97 9.01
C ASP A 72 -4.99 -18.67 9.65
N PRO A 73 -4.83 -18.63 10.98
CA PRO A 73 -3.72 -19.27 11.68
C PRO A 73 -3.57 -20.77 11.39
N ALA A 74 -4.64 -21.47 11.02
CA ALA A 74 -4.57 -22.87 10.63
C ALA A 74 -3.77 -23.10 9.32
N TYR A 75 -3.52 -22.04 8.55
CA TYR A 75 -2.80 -22.08 7.26
C TYR A 75 -1.41 -21.40 7.32
N ASP A 76 -0.83 -21.30 8.51
CA ASP A 76 0.44 -20.58 8.73
C ASP A 76 1.71 -21.35 8.27
N GLY A 77 1.53 -22.54 7.70
CA GLY A 77 2.61 -23.38 7.17
C GLY A 77 3.36 -24.20 8.21
N ARG A 78 3.01 -24.13 9.50
CA ARG A 78 3.62 -24.98 10.54
C ARG A 78 3.22 -26.46 10.43
N TYR A 79 2.04 -26.71 9.88
CA TYR A 79 1.50 -28.06 9.69
C TYR A 79 0.97 -28.22 8.27
N PRO A 80 0.94 -29.46 7.72
CA PRO A 80 0.32 -29.73 6.44
C PRO A 80 -1.16 -29.37 6.42
N THR A 81 -1.62 -28.67 5.38
CA THR A 81 -3.00 -28.16 5.26
C THR A 81 -3.79 -28.80 4.12
N ALA A 82 -3.22 -29.80 3.42
CA ALA A 82 -3.86 -30.44 2.26
C ALA A 82 -5.25 -31.09 2.58
N HIS A 83 -5.52 -31.38 3.85
CA HIS A 83 -6.80 -31.94 4.33
C HIS A 83 -7.83 -30.87 4.69
N LEU A 84 -7.43 -29.60 4.71
CA LEU A 84 -8.32 -28.47 5.01
C LEU A 84 -8.94 -27.91 3.73
N PRO A 85 -10.14 -27.31 3.80
CA PRO A 85 -10.74 -26.61 2.67
C PRO A 85 -9.90 -25.40 2.27
N ASN A 86 -9.92 -25.05 0.98
CA ASN A 86 -9.28 -23.81 0.52
C ASN A 86 -9.85 -22.59 1.24
N LYS A 87 -8.98 -21.69 1.70
CA LYS A 87 -9.37 -20.47 2.41
C LYS A 87 -8.59 -19.27 1.87
N ASP A 88 -9.31 -18.19 1.66
CA ASP A 88 -8.75 -16.93 1.21
C ASP A 88 -8.18 -16.11 2.38
N PHE A 89 -7.40 -15.06 2.07
CA PHE A 89 -6.97 -14.06 3.06
C PHE A 89 -8.14 -13.17 3.50
N ASP A 90 -7.98 -12.53 4.64
CA ASP A 90 -8.88 -11.45 5.08
C ASP A 90 -8.46 -10.13 4.42
N TYR A 91 -9.31 -9.62 3.53
CA TYR A 91 -9.08 -8.36 2.81
C TYR A 91 -9.77 -7.15 3.45
N THR A 92 -10.35 -7.29 4.63
CA THR A 92 -11.13 -6.22 5.28
C THR A 92 -10.32 -4.94 5.42
N ILE A 93 -9.07 -5.03 5.88
CA ILE A 93 -8.18 -3.87 6.06
C ILE A 93 -7.90 -3.19 4.72
N VAL A 94 -7.51 -3.95 3.70
CA VAL A 94 -7.23 -3.43 2.36
C VAL A 94 -8.47 -2.77 1.75
N LYS A 95 -9.65 -3.40 1.86
CA LYS A 95 -10.92 -2.84 1.35
C LYS A 95 -11.26 -1.50 2.01
N ASN A 96 -11.12 -1.41 3.33
CA ASN A 96 -11.39 -0.17 4.06
C ASN A 96 -10.43 0.95 3.63
N ILE A 97 -9.14 0.65 3.48
CA ILE A 97 -8.15 1.62 3.01
C ILE A 97 -8.46 2.06 1.58
N LEU A 98 -8.76 1.13 0.67
CA LEU A 98 -9.11 1.46 -0.72
C LEU A 98 -10.34 2.36 -0.80
N ALA A 99 -11.38 2.08 -0.02
CA ALA A 99 -12.58 2.90 0.04
C ALA A 99 -12.28 4.32 0.56
N GLU A 100 -11.45 4.43 1.60
CA GLU A 100 -11.04 5.72 2.16
C GLU A 100 -10.15 6.52 1.18
N VAL A 101 -9.17 5.86 0.55
CA VAL A 101 -8.34 6.47 -0.50
C VAL A 101 -9.20 6.96 -1.66
N ASN A 102 -10.16 6.16 -2.13
CA ASN A 102 -11.06 6.54 -3.22
C ASN A 102 -11.87 7.79 -2.91
N LYS A 103 -12.31 7.95 -1.65
CA LYS A 103 -13.09 9.10 -1.19
C LYS A 103 -12.36 10.44 -1.41
N TYR A 104 -11.04 10.46 -1.22
CA TYR A 104 -10.21 11.66 -1.33
C TYR A 104 -9.43 11.75 -2.65
N SER A 105 -9.62 10.79 -3.55
CA SER A 105 -8.91 10.71 -4.84
C SER A 105 -9.70 11.33 -5.99
N ASP A 106 -8.97 11.65 -7.05
CA ASP A 106 -9.48 12.04 -8.36
C ASP A 106 -8.69 11.35 -9.49
N ARG A 107 -9.06 11.60 -10.74
CA ARG A 107 -8.46 10.95 -11.93
C ARG A 107 -7.00 11.31 -12.19
N SER A 108 -6.46 12.33 -11.56
CA SER A 108 -5.04 12.66 -11.64
C SER A 108 -4.17 11.69 -10.85
N LYS A 109 -4.73 11.02 -9.85
CA LYS A 109 -4.02 10.13 -8.92
C LYS A 109 -3.92 8.70 -9.45
N LEU A 110 -2.83 8.03 -9.07
CA LEU A 110 -2.60 6.61 -9.30
C LEU A 110 -2.51 5.87 -7.96
N VAL A 111 -3.40 4.92 -7.75
CA VAL A 111 -3.38 4.02 -6.58
C VAL A 111 -2.70 2.72 -6.96
N VAL A 112 -1.66 2.35 -6.23
CA VAL A 112 -0.86 1.15 -6.44
C VAL A 112 -0.99 0.22 -5.25
N LEU A 113 -1.67 -0.90 -5.42
CA LEU A 113 -1.78 -1.94 -4.38
C LEU A 113 -0.58 -2.88 -4.49
N ILE A 114 0.19 -3.00 -3.40
CA ILE A 114 1.33 -3.92 -3.29
C ILE A 114 1.10 -5.06 -2.29
N SER A 115 0.02 -5.01 -1.53
CA SER A 115 -0.37 -6.09 -0.60
C SER A 115 -0.61 -7.41 -1.34
N THR A 116 -0.28 -8.53 -0.71
CA THR A 116 -0.50 -9.87 -1.29
C THR A 116 -1.98 -10.22 -1.33
N VAL A 117 -2.47 -10.61 -2.50
CA VAL A 117 -3.83 -11.10 -2.71
C VAL A 117 -3.83 -12.31 -3.62
N LEU A 118 -4.81 -13.20 -3.48
CA LEU A 118 -4.95 -14.36 -4.35
C LEU A 118 -5.38 -13.97 -5.78
N PRO A 119 -5.00 -14.77 -6.79
CA PRO A 119 -5.41 -14.52 -8.17
C PRO A 119 -6.93 -14.32 -8.34
N GLY A 120 -7.31 -13.31 -9.11
CA GLY A 120 -8.72 -12.96 -9.37
C GLY A 120 -9.35 -12.03 -8.34
N THR A 121 -8.81 -11.91 -7.11
CA THR A 121 -9.36 -11.06 -6.05
C THR A 121 -9.35 -9.58 -6.41
N VAL A 122 -8.27 -9.11 -7.04
CA VAL A 122 -8.18 -7.69 -7.47
C VAL A 122 -9.37 -7.31 -8.33
N ARG A 123 -9.62 -8.05 -9.41
CA ARG A 123 -10.70 -7.76 -10.35
C ARG A 123 -12.08 -7.91 -9.72
N ARG A 124 -12.27 -8.93 -8.88
CA ARG A 124 -13.55 -9.26 -8.30
C ARG A 124 -13.96 -8.34 -7.16
N GLU A 125 -12.99 -7.93 -6.31
CA GLU A 125 -13.31 -7.36 -5.00
C GLU A 125 -12.62 -6.01 -4.69
N LEU A 126 -11.49 -5.70 -5.32
CA LEU A 126 -10.68 -4.54 -4.95
C LEU A 126 -10.74 -3.42 -5.98
N GLU A 127 -10.55 -3.74 -7.25
CA GLU A 127 -10.64 -2.76 -8.34
C GLU A 127 -11.99 -2.01 -8.38
N PRO A 128 -13.15 -2.66 -8.14
CA PRO A 128 -14.45 -1.96 -8.09
C PRO A 128 -14.56 -0.89 -7.01
N LEU A 129 -13.70 -0.91 -5.98
CA LEU A 129 -13.69 0.09 -4.91
C LEU A 129 -13.00 1.40 -5.32
N ILE A 130 -12.20 1.39 -6.39
CA ILE A 130 -11.49 2.57 -6.89
C ILE A 130 -12.16 3.08 -8.18
N THR A 131 -13.07 4.02 -8.02
CA THR A 131 -13.83 4.64 -9.11
C THR A 131 -13.34 6.05 -9.45
N ASN A 132 -12.73 6.75 -8.49
CA ASN A 132 -12.31 8.15 -8.63
C ASN A 132 -10.87 8.31 -9.13
N ALA A 133 -10.02 7.31 -8.94
CA ALA A 133 -8.61 7.33 -9.34
C ALA A 133 -8.31 6.27 -10.42
N ARG A 134 -7.07 6.28 -10.91
CA ARG A 134 -6.52 5.15 -11.66
C ARG A 134 -6.01 4.11 -10.66
N PHE A 135 -6.12 2.82 -10.98
CA PHE A 135 -5.74 1.73 -10.09
C PHE A 135 -4.84 0.72 -10.80
N VAL A 136 -3.82 0.24 -10.10
CA VAL A 136 -2.93 -0.82 -10.56
C VAL A 136 -2.57 -1.74 -9.40
N TYR A 137 -2.46 -3.04 -9.70
CA TYR A 137 -1.93 -4.03 -8.79
C TYR A 137 -0.48 -4.35 -9.16
N ASN A 138 0.43 -4.15 -8.24
CA ASN A 138 1.86 -4.42 -8.41
C ASN A 138 2.42 -5.12 -7.17
N PRO A 139 2.23 -6.46 -7.05
CA PRO A 139 2.69 -7.20 -5.89
C PRO A 139 4.21 -7.18 -5.76
N TYR A 140 4.71 -7.18 -4.54
CA TYR A 140 6.10 -7.47 -4.27
C TYR A 140 6.31 -8.98 -4.26
N LEU A 141 7.32 -9.40 -4.99
CA LEU A 141 7.89 -10.74 -4.93
C LEU A 141 9.20 -10.64 -4.14
N ILE A 142 9.19 -11.20 -2.94
CA ILE A 142 10.35 -11.23 -2.05
C ILE A 142 10.92 -12.63 -2.06
#